data_0aec7d38817a241c578b0ee23d79aaec
#
_entry.id   0aec7d38817a241c578b0ee23d79aaec
#
_cell.length_a   1.000
_cell.length_b   1.000
_cell.length_c   1.000
_cell.angle_alpha   90.00
_cell.angle_beta   90.00
_cell.angle_gamma   90.00
#
_symmetry.space_group_name_H-M   'P 1'
#
loop_
_entity.id
_entity.type
_entity.pdbx_description
1 polymer ?
#
loop_
_entity_poly.entity_id
_entity_poly.type
_entity_poly.pdbx_seq_one_letter_code
_entity_poly.pdbx_strand_id
1 'polypeptide(L)'
;MLDALWGQLFSDRGRKNIPTSGGRWTGEPGDSLWIPDDNVVPPDKGYSNMHGKTWRQIKAENGFQGINFIDGRADFRPVSKAEVVFDWERELGKEGIRHIVETGDRQYLHEAGFALLAKNMGKSVREVKDFKESENLVWHEEPDCETLRLVVREVHDNIRHFGGVAMLAIVAGQ
;
A
#
# COMPACT_ATOMS: atom_id res chain seq x y z
N MET A 1 -19.35 -15.70 -12.55
CA MET A 1 -18.35 -16.80 -12.66
C MET A 1 -16.92 -16.25 -12.74
N LEU A 2 -16.65 -15.19 -13.48
CA LEU A 2 -15.36 -14.49 -13.53
C LEU A 2 -14.96 -13.91 -12.16
N ASP A 3 -15.88 -13.27 -11.43
CA ASP A 3 -15.63 -12.66 -10.11
C ASP A 3 -15.16 -13.66 -9.05
N ALA A 4 -15.66 -14.90 -9.07
CA ALA A 4 -15.26 -15.93 -8.11
C ALA A 4 -13.84 -16.47 -8.39
N LEU A 5 -13.46 -16.62 -9.66
CA LEU A 5 -12.11 -17.01 -10.07
C LEU A 5 -11.09 -15.91 -9.76
N TRP A 6 -11.48 -14.67 -9.94
CA TRP A 6 -10.68 -13.50 -9.55
C TRP A 6 -10.43 -13.45 -8.05
N GLY A 7 -11.48 -13.63 -7.25
CA GLY A 7 -11.37 -13.67 -5.80
C GLY A 7 -10.41 -14.76 -5.31
N GLN A 8 -10.44 -15.95 -5.93
CA GLN A 8 -9.56 -17.07 -5.57
C GLN A 8 -8.09 -16.80 -5.93
N LEU A 9 -7.81 -16.31 -7.13
CA LEU A 9 -6.45 -15.96 -7.56
C LEU A 9 -5.84 -14.87 -6.69
N PHE A 10 -6.66 -13.92 -6.25
CA PHE A 10 -6.31 -12.88 -5.32
C PHE A 10 -5.90 -13.43 -3.96
N SER A 11 -6.76 -14.22 -3.38
CA SER A 11 -6.57 -14.85 -2.08
C SER A 11 -5.28 -15.69 -2.06
N ASP A 12 -5.06 -16.51 -3.07
CA ASP A 12 -3.89 -17.41 -3.15
C ASP A 12 -2.56 -16.63 -3.28
N ARG A 13 -2.53 -15.55 -4.06
CA ARG A 13 -1.31 -14.72 -4.21
C ARG A 13 -1.12 -13.76 -3.04
N GLY A 14 -2.18 -13.16 -2.52
CA GLY A 14 -2.15 -12.31 -1.35
C GLY A 14 -1.57 -13.07 -0.15
N ARG A 15 -2.07 -14.28 0.12
CA ARG A 15 -1.61 -15.14 1.23
C ARG A 15 -0.13 -15.56 1.14
N LYS A 16 0.48 -15.55 -0.04
CA LYS A 16 1.92 -15.78 -0.22
C LYS A 16 2.79 -14.56 0.11
N ASN A 17 2.17 -13.38 0.21
CA ASN A 17 2.84 -12.10 0.44
C ASN A 17 2.45 -11.47 1.78
N ILE A 18 2.20 -12.28 2.79
CA ILE A 18 1.92 -11.84 4.16
C ILE A 18 3.17 -11.91 5.04
N PRO A 19 3.21 -11.21 6.18
CA PRO A 19 4.30 -11.31 7.15
C PRO A 19 4.40 -12.73 7.74
N THR A 20 5.63 -13.24 7.86
CA THR A 20 5.93 -14.59 8.39
C THR A 20 6.83 -14.58 9.63
N SER A 21 7.39 -13.41 9.99
CA SER A 21 8.30 -13.25 11.13
C SER A 21 8.31 -11.81 11.63
N GLY A 22 8.80 -11.59 12.83
CA GLY A 22 8.90 -10.25 13.44
C GLY A 22 7.60 -9.74 14.05
N GLY A 23 6.68 -10.64 14.35
CA GLY A 23 5.39 -10.35 14.96
C GLY A 23 4.53 -11.60 15.08
N ARG A 24 3.25 -11.40 15.34
CA ARG A 24 2.28 -12.49 15.48
C ARG A 24 0.94 -12.17 14.83
N TRP A 25 0.27 -13.19 14.38
CA TRP A 25 -1.12 -13.16 13.96
C TRP A 25 -2.05 -13.37 15.17
N THR A 26 -3.18 -12.67 15.20
CA THR A 26 -4.21 -12.90 16.24
C THR A 26 -5.12 -14.08 15.93
N GLY A 27 -5.11 -14.54 14.69
CA GLY A 27 -5.91 -15.66 14.20
C GLY A 27 -5.26 -16.27 12.96
N GLU A 28 -6.06 -16.64 11.97
CA GLU A 28 -5.57 -17.23 10.72
C GLU A 28 -4.66 -16.24 9.96
N PRO A 29 -3.44 -16.65 9.57
CA PRO A 29 -2.55 -15.81 8.79
C PRO A 29 -3.18 -15.33 7.47
N GLY A 30 -3.19 -14.00 7.27
CA GLY A 30 -3.81 -13.38 6.11
C GLY A 30 -5.30 -13.07 6.24
N ASP A 31 -5.94 -13.48 7.37
CA ASP A 31 -7.34 -13.19 7.71
C ASP A 31 -7.51 -12.79 9.17
N SER A 32 -6.56 -12.08 9.70
CA SER A 32 -6.59 -11.56 11.06
C SER A 32 -5.64 -10.38 11.20
N LEU A 33 -5.51 -9.86 12.42
CA LEU A 33 -4.60 -8.77 12.72
C LEU A 33 -3.17 -9.30 12.82
N TRP A 34 -2.25 -8.71 12.05
CA TRP A 34 -0.82 -8.85 12.23
C TRP A 34 -0.31 -7.80 13.21
N ILE A 35 0.29 -8.23 14.31
CA ILE A 35 0.86 -7.35 15.34
C ILE A 35 2.38 -7.49 15.29
N PRO A 36 3.13 -6.47 14.81
CA PRO A 36 4.59 -6.46 14.88
C PRO A 36 5.08 -6.48 16.33
N ASP A 37 6.19 -7.17 16.58
CA ASP A 37 6.82 -7.24 17.90
C ASP A 37 7.36 -5.88 18.33
N ASP A 38 6.96 -5.42 19.49
CA ASP A 38 7.28 -4.11 20.05
C ASP A 38 8.77 -3.77 20.07
N ASN A 39 9.62 -4.74 20.39
CA ASN A 39 11.05 -4.54 20.59
C ASN A 39 11.88 -4.71 19.31
N VAL A 40 11.27 -5.15 18.22
CA VAL A 40 11.94 -5.26 16.94
C VAL A 40 12.08 -3.88 16.30
N VAL A 41 13.29 -3.58 15.82
CA VAL A 41 13.58 -2.41 14.99
C VAL A 41 13.45 -2.85 13.53
N PRO A 42 12.43 -2.39 12.80
CA PRO A 42 12.33 -2.69 11.37
C PRO A 42 13.52 -2.08 10.62
N PRO A 43 13.99 -2.73 9.54
CA PRO A 43 15.12 -2.24 8.78
C PRO A 43 14.81 -0.90 8.10
N ASP A 44 15.84 -0.07 7.91
CA ASP A 44 15.75 1.11 7.07
C ASP A 44 15.91 0.70 5.59
N LYS A 45 14.79 0.65 4.89
CA LYS A 45 14.74 0.37 3.46
C LYS A 45 14.39 1.67 2.73
N GLY A 46 15.42 2.40 2.29
CA GLY A 46 15.20 3.64 1.56
C GLY A 46 14.42 4.70 2.35
N TYR A 47 14.92 5.03 3.53
CA TYR A 47 14.34 6.02 4.45
C TYR A 47 13.05 5.56 5.17
N SER A 48 12.77 4.26 5.20
CA SER A 48 11.60 3.74 5.90
C SER A 48 11.73 3.75 7.42
N ASN A 49 12.96 3.74 7.96
CA ASN A 49 13.21 3.82 9.40
C ASN A 49 14.55 4.50 9.73
N MET A 50 14.76 5.72 9.21
CA MET A 50 16.01 6.50 9.38
C MET A 50 16.44 6.71 10.83
N HIS A 51 15.49 6.70 11.76
CA HIS A 51 15.76 6.96 13.18
C HIS A 51 15.90 5.70 14.01
N GLY A 52 15.90 4.51 13.40
CA GLY A 52 16.04 3.23 14.10
C GLY A 52 14.96 2.99 15.15
N LYS A 53 13.73 3.43 14.91
CA LYS A 53 12.60 3.26 15.82
C LYS A 53 12.22 1.80 15.96
N THR A 54 11.85 1.39 17.16
CA THR A 54 11.19 0.12 17.39
C THR A 54 9.73 0.15 16.94
N TRP A 55 9.13 -1.01 16.69
CA TRP A 55 7.70 -1.08 16.38
C TRP A 55 6.82 -0.46 17.47
N ARG A 56 7.25 -0.53 18.74
CA ARG A 56 6.54 0.14 19.84
C ARG A 56 6.44 1.65 19.60
N GLN A 57 7.54 2.29 19.20
CA GLN A 57 7.59 3.72 18.91
C GLN A 57 6.76 4.07 17.68
N ILE A 58 6.91 3.30 16.59
CA ILE A 58 6.16 3.51 15.34
C ILE A 58 4.65 3.36 15.59
N LYS A 59 4.23 2.34 16.35
CA LYS A 59 2.82 2.13 16.72
C LYS A 59 2.26 3.28 17.56
N ALA A 60 3.02 3.72 18.55
CA ALA A 60 2.60 4.82 19.43
C ALA A 60 2.46 6.15 18.68
N GLU A 61 3.42 6.48 17.81
CA GLU A 61 3.42 7.71 17.03
C GLU A 61 2.28 7.76 16.00
N ASN A 62 1.90 6.62 15.46
CA ASN A 62 0.89 6.53 14.39
C ASN A 62 -0.47 6.02 14.86
N GLY A 63 -0.63 5.72 16.15
CA GLY A 63 -1.91 5.39 16.76
C GLY A 63 -2.52 4.05 16.30
N PHE A 64 -1.69 3.05 15.97
CA PHE A 64 -2.16 1.74 15.56
C PHE A 64 -1.54 0.62 16.42
N GLN A 65 -2.14 -0.57 16.41
CA GLN A 65 -1.64 -1.74 17.14
C GLN A 65 -1.08 -2.81 16.20
N GLY A 66 -1.64 -2.91 15.02
CA GLY A 66 -1.28 -3.87 13.99
C GLY A 66 -2.00 -3.56 12.70
N ILE A 67 -1.73 -4.33 11.67
CA ILE A 67 -2.37 -4.21 10.35
C ILE A 67 -3.29 -5.41 10.17
N ASN A 68 -4.56 -5.13 9.93
CA ASN A 68 -5.53 -6.17 9.63
C ASN A 68 -5.34 -6.69 8.20
N PHE A 69 -5.55 -7.98 8.02
CA PHE A 69 -5.54 -8.62 6.70
C PHE A 69 -6.87 -9.30 6.46
N ILE A 70 -7.34 -9.23 5.22
CA ILE A 70 -8.54 -9.89 4.73
C ILE A 70 -8.21 -10.52 3.38
N ASP A 71 -8.34 -11.83 3.26
CA ASP A 71 -7.97 -12.58 2.04
C ASP A 71 -6.54 -12.28 1.57
N GLY A 72 -5.59 -12.15 2.50
CA GLY A 72 -4.19 -11.84 2.21
C GLY A 72 -3.91 -10.39 1.84
N ARG A 73 -4.88 -9.49 1.91
CA ARG A 73 -4.75 -8.05 1.62
C ARG A 73 -4.58 -7.27 2.90
N ALA A 74 -3.52 -6.46 2.97
CA ALA A 74 -3.27 -5.58 4.10
C ALA A 74 -4.22 -4.37 4.08
N ASP A 75 -4.80 -4.03 5.21
CA ASP A 75 -5.61 -2.83 5.40
C ASP A 75 -4.74 -1.71 6.01
N PHE A 76 -4.24 -0.81 5.18
CA PHE A 76 -3.45 0.34 5.61
C PHE A 76 -4.27 1.58 5.97
N ARG A 77 -5.61 1.52 5.97
CA ARG A 77 -6.45 2.66 6.35
C ARG A 77 -6.10 3.27 7.71
N PRO A 78 -5.79 2.48 8.76
CA PRO A 78 -5.43 3.06 10.06
C PRO A 78 -4.18 3.94 10.06
N VAL A 79 -3.29 3.76 9.09
CA VAL A 79 -2.02 4.50 8.94
C VAL A 79 -1.98 5.31 7.65
N SER A 80 -3.13 5.52 7.02
CA SER A 80 -3.30 6.39 5.84
C SER A 80 -3.54 7.83 6.27
N LYS A 81 -2.96 8.78 5.54
CA LYS A 81 -3.13 10.22 5.75
C LYS A 81 -3.98 10.88 4.68
N ALA A 82 -4.07 10.27 3.50
CA ALA A 82 -4.92 10.72 2.41
C ALA A 82 -5.18 9.59 1.41
N GLU A 83 -6.23 9.74 0.62
CA GLU A 83 -6.56 8.79 -0.44
C GLU A 83 -7.18 9.48 -1.63
N VAL A 84 -7.06 8.86 -2.78
CA VAL A 84 -7.80 9.20 -4.00
C VAL A 84 -8.30 7.93 -4.66
N VAL A 85 -9.48 8.02 -5.28
CA VAL A 85 -10.10 6.92 -6.01
C VAL A 85 -10.38 7.38 -7.44
N PHE A 86 -9.87 6.65 -8.41
CA PHE A 86 -10.09 6.89 -9.83
C PHE A 86 -9.82 5.63 -10.64
N ASP A 87 -10.46 5.51 -11.78
CA ASP A 87 -10.24 4.40 -12.73
C ASP A 87 -8.87 4.56 -13.39
N TRP A 88 -7.91 3.73 -13.01
CA TRP A 88 -6.53 3.80 -13.51
C TRP A 88 -6.44 3.51 -15.00
N GLU A 89 -7.22 2.55 -15.52
CA GLU A 89 -7.21 2.23 -16.96
C GLU A 89 -7.78 3.40 -17.78
N ARG A 90 -8.85 4.03 -17.30
CA ARG A 90 -9.42 5.20 -17.95
C ARG A 90 -8.47 6.39 -17.95
N GLU A 91 -7.76 6.64 -16.86
CA GLU A 91 -6.86 7.78 -16.70
C GLU A 91 -5.57 7.62 -17.50
N LEU A 92 -4.97 6.43 -17.45
CA LEU A 92 -3.66 6.16 -18.05
C LEU A 92 -3.75 5.53 -19.44
N GLY A 93 -4.91 5.01 -19.81
CA GLY A 93 -5.11 4.22 -21.02
C GLY A 93 -4.40 2.85 -20.97
N LYS A 94 -4.72 1.98 -21.91
CA LYS A 94 -4.16 0.62 -21.99
C LYS A 94 -2.63 0.61 -22.10
N GLU A 95 -2.06 1.57 -22.81
CA GLU A 95 -0.61 1.72 -22.97
C GLU A 95 0.07 2.07 -21.63
N GLY A 96 -0.51 2.98 -20.85
CA GLY A 96 0.01 3.33 -19.52
C GLY A 96 -0.05 2.15 -18.56
N ILE A 97 -1.15 1.41 -18.54
CA ILE A 97 -1.28 0.18 -17.73
C ILE A 97 -0.24 -0.86 -18.16
N ARG A 98 -0.08 -1.10 -19.47
CA ARG A 98 0.92 -2.02 -19.98
C ARG A 98 2.34 -1.60 -19.56
N HIS A 99 2.68 -0.33 -19.67
CA HIS A 99 3.98 0.19 -19.24
C HIS A 99 4.25 -0.10 -17.76
N ILE A 100 3.28 0.15 -16.87
CA ILE A 100 3.41 -0.16 -15.44
C ILE A 100 3.67 -1.64 -15.20
N VAL A 101 2.94 -2.51 -15.90
CA VAL A 101 3.07 -3.97 -15.75
C VAL A 101 4.43 -4.48 -16.23
N GLU A 102 4.92 -3.97 -17.35
CA GLU A 102 6.17 -4.41 -17.97
C GLU A 102 7.42 -3.87 -17.27
N THR A 103 7.36 -2.64 -16.79
CA THR A 103 8.54 -1.93 -16.25
C THR A 103 8.53 -1.78 -14.73
N GLY A 104 7.36 -1.86 -14.11
CA GLY A 104 7.15 -1.49 -12.70
C GLY A 104 7.20 0.01 -12.42
N ASP A 105 7.33 0.85 -13.47
CA ASP A 105 7.34 2.31 -13.32
C ASP A 105 5.93 2.83 -13.06
N ARG A 106 5.74 3.44 -11.90
CA ARG A 106 4.47 3.97 -11.39
C ARG A 106 4.36 5.48 -11.49
N GLN A 107 5.33 6.14 -12.13
CA GLN A 107 5.42 7.60 -12.11
C GLN A 107 4.12 8.24 -12.61
N TYR A 108 3.58 7.80 -13.74
CA TYR A 108 2.35 8.37 -14.31
C TYR A 108 1.13 8.14 -13.40
N LEU A 109 1.03 6.97 -12.77
CA LEU A 109 -0.04 6.66 -11.82
C LEU A 109 0.03 7.58 -10.59
N HIS A 110 1.23 7.76 -10.05
CA HIS A 110 1.43 8.63 -8.89
C HIS A 110 1.21 10.12 -9.23
N GLU A 111 1.61 10.57 -10.41
CA GLU A 111 1.35 11.97 -10.86
C GLU A 111 -0.16 12.22 -11.01
N ALA A 112 -0.92 11.28 -11.58
CA ALA A 112 -2.38 11.36 -11.62
C ALA A 112 -2.98 11.41 -10.21
N GLY A 113 -2.48 10.57 -9.30
CA GLY A 113 -2.86 10.59 -7.89
C GLY A 113 -2.59 11.93 -7.21
N PHE A 114 -1.41 12.52 -7.42
CA PHE A 114 -1.08 13.84 -6.89
C PHE A 114 -1.98 14.95 -7.45
N ALA A 115 -2.26 14.94 -8.75
CA ALA A 115 -3.12 15.93 -9.38
C ALA A 115 -4.54 15.88 -8.81
N LEU A 116 -5.09 14.68 -8.67
CA LEU A 116 -6.43 14.48 -8.11
C LEU A 116 -6.49 14.84 -6.62
N LEU A 117 -5.50 14.42 -5.83
CA LEU A 117 -5.43 14.74 -4.41
C LEU A 117 -5.30 16.26 -4.18
N ALA A 118 -4.47 16.95 -4.97
CA ALA A 118 -4.33 18.39 -4.93
C ALA A 118 -5.66 19.10 -5.20
N LYS A 119 -6.37 18.67 -6.23
CA LYS A 119 -7.73 19.18 -6.55
C LYS A 119 -8.70 18.95 -5.39
N ASN A 120 -8.73 17.76 -4.81
CA ASN A 120 -9.65 17.42 -3.71
C ASN A 120 -9.35 18.23 -2.44
N MET A 121 -8.08 18.54 -2.19
CA MET A 121 -7.64 19.31 -1.03
C MET A 121 -7.65 20.83 -1.26
N GLY A 122 -7.93 21.32 -2.48
CA GLY A 122 -7.82 22.73 -2.83
C GLY A 122 -6.37 23.27 -2.70
N LYS A 123 -5.39 22.42 -3.01
CA LYS A 123 -3.96 22.71 -2.92
C LYS A 123 -3.28 22.57 -4.29
N SER A 124 -2.06 23.07 -4.39
CA SER A 124 -1.19 22.77 -5.53
C SER A 124 -0.60 21.36 -5.41
N VAL A 125 -0.22 20.78 -6.55
CA VAL A 125 0.49 19.49 -6.58
C VAL A 125 1.79 19.54 -5.77
N ARG A 126 2.48 20.68 -5.79
CA ARG A 126 3.71 20.88 -5.00
C ARG A 126 3.43 20.77 -3.50
N GLU A 127 2.41 21.45 -2.98
CA GLU A 127 2.05 21.38 -1.56
C GLU A 127 1.69 19.95 -1.13
N VAL A 128 1.05 19.17 -2.01
CA VAL A 128 0.76 17.75 -1.71
C VAL A 128 2.01 16.90 -1.72
N LYS A 129 2.94 17.15 -2.66
CA LYS A 129 4.25 16.48 -2.66
C LYS A 129 5.08 16.84 -1.43
N ASP A 130 5.11 18.11 -1.05
CA ASP A 130 5.79 18.59 0.17
C ASP A 130 5.17 17.96 1.43
N PHE A 131 3.84 17.85 1.50
CA PHE A 131 3.15 17.13 2.56
C PHE A 131 3.57 15.65 2.63
N LYS A 132 3.58 14.96 1.48
CA LYS A 132 4.03 13.56 1.42
C LYS A 132 5.45 13.39 1.96
N GLU A 133 6.37 14.26 1.60
CA GLU A 133 7.76 14.18 2.06
C GLU A 133 7.89 14.55 3.55
N SER A 134 7.24 15.63 4.01
CA SER A 134 7.32 16.08 5.41
C SER A 134 6.74 15.07 6.41
N GLU A 135 5.71 14.33 6.01
CA GLU A 135 5.07 13.29 6.83
C GLU A 135 5.67 11.89 6.60
N ASN A 136 6.73 11.78 5.80
CA ASN A 136 7.36 10.51 5.40
C ASN A 136 6.34 9.48 4.92
N LEU A 137 5.55 9.88 3.91
CA LEU A 137 4.52 9.02 3.32
C LEU A 137 5.00 8.37 2.02
N VAL A 138 4.31 7.30 1.64
CA VAL A 138 4.50 6.59 0.37
C VAL A 138 3.12 6.29 -0.22
N TRP A 139 3.04 6.26 -1.55
CA TRP A 139 1.85 5.75 -2.20
C TRP A 139 1.73 4.23 -2.02
N HIS A 140 0.57 3.81 -1.57
CA HIS A 140 0.13 2.41 -1.60
C HIS A 140 -0.96 2.27 -2.67
N GLU A 141 -0.73 1.36 -3.59
CA GLU A 141 -1.69 0.99 -4.62
C GLU A 141 -2.58 -0.13 -4.07
N GLU A 142 -3.86 0.16 -3.84
CA GLU A 142 -4.81 -0.85 -3.39
C GLU A 142 -5.05 -1.90 -4.50
N PRO A 143 -5.29 -3.16 -4.11
CA PRO A 143 -5.57 -4.23 -5.08
C PRO A 143 -6.86 -4.07 -5.88
N ASP A 144 -7.70 -3.09 -5.59
CA ASP A 144 -8.89 -2.75 -6.37
C ASP A 144 -8.55 -2.09 -7.72
N CYS A 145 -7.30 -1.68 -7.94
CA CYS A 145 -6.82 -0.95 -9.13
C CYS A 145 -7.53 0.39 -9.37
N GLU A 146 -8.06 0.99 -8.32
CA GLU A 146 -8.75 2.28 -8.34
C GLU A 146 -8.26 3.20 -7.22
N THR A 147 -7.84 2.67 -6.08
CA THR A 147 -7.50 3.45 -4.89
C THR A 147 -5.98 3.59 -4.71
N LEU A 148 -5.54 4.84 -4.57
CA LEU A 148 -4.20 5.19 -4.08
C LEU A 148 -4.31 5.81 -2.69
N ARG A 149 -3.45 5.34 -1.74
CA ARG A 149 -3.36 5.89 -0.38
C ARG A 149 -1.98 6.44 -0.10
N LEU A 150 -1.89 7.61 0.52
CA LEU A 150 -0.66 8.05 1.18
C LEU A 150 -0.59 7.43 2.58
N VAL A 151 0.33 6.50 2.74
CA VAL A 151 0.50 5.67 3.93
C VAL A 151 1.83 5.99 4.60
N VAL A 152 1.89 5.93 5.93
CA VAL A 152 3.14 6.06 6.69
C VAL A 152 4.17 5.06 6.19
N ARG A 153 5.28 5.55 5.66
CA ARG A 153 6.34 4.75 5.02
C ARG A 153 6.96 3.74 5.98
N GLU A 154 7.20 4.13 7.24
CA GLU A 154 7.73 3.26 8.28
C GLU A 154 6.90 1.98 8.46
N VAL A 155 5.60 2.06 8.23
CA VAL A 155 4.68 0.92 8.31
C VAL A 155 4.63 0.17 6.98
N HIS A 156 4.35 0.89 5.89
CA HIS A 156 4.15 0.31 4.56
C HIS A 156 5.34 -0.53 4.09
N ASP A 157 6.55 0.04 4.14
CA ASP A 157 7.75 -0.61 3.59
C ASP A 157 8.25 -1.77 4.46
N ASN A 158 7.77 -1.88 5.71
CA ASN A 158 8.17 -2.89 6.68
C ASN A 158 7.10 -3.96 6.98
N ILE A 159 5.92 -3.84 6.41
CA ILE A 159 4.86 -4.86 6.45
C ILE A 159 4.76 -5.51 5.06
N ARG A 160 5.12 -6.78 4.98
CA ARG A 160 5.02 -7.53 3.71
C ARG A 160 3.56 -7.66 3.29
N HIS A 161 3.26 -7.26 2.06
CA HIS A 161 1.90 -7.28 1.51
C HIS A 161 1.90 -7.38 -0.01
N PHE A 162 0.72 -7.59 -0.56
CA PHE A 162 0.43 -7.60 -1.99
C PHE A 162 -0.25 -6.28 -2.38
N GLY A 163 0.30 -5.58 -3.38
CA GLY A 163 -0.22 -4.28 -3.84
C GLY A 163 -0.88 -4.33 -5.22
N GLY A 164 -1.53 -3.22 -5.60
CA GLY A 164 -2.34 -3.11 -6.82
C GLY A 164 -1.57 -3.28 -8.12
N VAL A 165 -0.29 -2.89 -8.19
CA VAL A 165 0.53 -3.11 -9.39
C VAL A 165 0.76 -4.59 -9.67
N ALA A 166 0.95 -5.40 -8.62
CA ALA A 166 1.00 -6.84 -8.79
C ALA A 166 -0.35 -7.40 -9.27
N MET A 167 -1.45 -6.73 -8.94
CA MET A 167 -2.77 -7.05 -9.44
C MET A 167 -2.97 -6.68 -10.91
N LEU A 168 -2.53 -5.50 -11.32
CA LEU A 168 -2.56 -5.11 -12.74
C LEU A 168 -1.86 -6.13 -13.62
N ALA A 169 -0.73 -6.69 -13.17
CA ALA A 169 0.00 -7.72 -13.91
C ALA A 169 -0.81 -9.01 -14.08
N ILE A 170 -1.69 -9.34 -13.14
CA ILE A 170 -2.60 -10.49 -13.25
C ILE A 170 -3.69 -10.20 -14.27
N VAL A 171 -4.30 -9.02 -14.18
CA VAL A 171 -5.40 -8.60 -15.08
C VAL A 171 -4.92 -8.45 -16.52
N ALA A 172 -3.74 -7.87 -16.72
CA ALA A 172 -3.17 -7.64 -18.05
C ALA A 172 -2.59 -8.91 -18.71
N GLY A 173 -2.28 -9.94 -17.92
CA GLY A 173 -1.72 -11.21 -18.41
C GLY A 173 -2.77 -12.20 -18.93
N GLN A 174 -4.04 -11.80 -18.99
CA GLN A 174 -5.16 -12.54 -19.57
C GLN A 174 -5.68 -11.81 -20.82
#